data_8652345d3f63f9f7d6aa710554f81215
#
_entry.id   8652345d3f63f9f7d6aa710554f81215
#
_cell.length_a   1.000
_cell.length_b   1.000
_cell.length_c   1.000
_cell.angle_alpha   90.00
_cell.angle_beta   90.00
_cell.angle_gamma   90.00
#
_symmetry.space_group_name_H-M   'P 1'
#
loop_
_entity.id
_entity.type
_entity.pdbx_description
1 polymer ?
#
loop_
_entity_poly.entity_id
_entity_poly.type
_entity_poly.pdbx_seq_one_letter_code
_entity_poly.pdbx_strand_id
1 'polypeptide(L)'
;MQLCCHTNSSGKMGDSMPGCNRDDQGNIIYLKNKKASDYWNTEFYKDIRKQMLNGDKPRACSVCYKEEESGYRSKREWETADWETRLGTGNVNSIIDTVNKDGSMPYNIKYIDMKLGNKCDLACVMCNPADSSLWIPDYNKIEKDPNVSEKLKTTIVWKREEGAAYNWWKNNEMYWEGIFNELPNLSEIYLIGGEPTINPEFKTFLRKCVDTGNSKHIKLRFNTNGHSIKDKELQDLYLEFEQVLMHLSMDGIEEFHNYIRYPSRWRKMEYILWKHNELATAPNIMVDIDTTVSMLNVEHIPDFIKWKVERPVSYTHLTLPTIRW
;
A
#
# COMPACT_ATOMS: atom_id res chain seq x y z
N MET A 1 9.96 9.59 1.79
CA MET A 1 8.63 9.65 2.43
C MET A 1 7.71 10.48 1.56
N GLN A 2 6.51 10.00 1.30
CA GLN A 2 5.51 10.70 0.48
C GLN A 2 4.38 11.21 1.36
N LEU A 3 3.70 12.26 0.92
CA LEU A 3 2.55 12.83 1.61
C LEU A 3 1.38 11.84 1.66
N CYS A 4 1.13 11.15 0.54
CA CYS A 4 0.03 10.21 0.34
C CYS A 4 0.37 9.29 -0.84
N CYS A 5 -0.21 8.09 -0.92
CA CYS A 5 -0.02 7.17 -2.05
C CYS A 5 -0.59 7.70 -3.39
N HIS A 6 -1.54 8.64 -3.36
CA HIS A 6 -2.09 9.34 -4.53
C HIS A 6 -1.30 10.59 -4.94
N THR A 7 -0.29 10.98 -4.17
CA THR A 7 0.56 12.09 -4.58
C THR A 7 1.41 11.69 -5.77
N ASN A 8 0.93 12.09 -6.87
CA ASN A 8 1.51 12.11 -8.21
C ASN A 8 2.74 11.22 -8.44
N SER A 9 2.49 9.98 -8.79
CA SER A 9 3.47 9.04 -9.33
C SER A 9 3.79 9.29 -10.83
N SER A 10 3.11 10.21 -11.50
CA SER A 10 3.19 10.45 -12.94
C SER A 10 4.28 11.45 -13.36
N GLY A 11 5.16 11.87 -12.46
CA GLY A 11 6.33 12.63 -12.83
C GLY A 11 7.45 11.72 -13.34
N LYS A 12 8.07 12.04 -14.49
CA LYS A 12 9.37 11.49 -14.84
C LYS A 12 10.28 11.63 -13.61
N MET A 13 11.05 10.57 -13.27
CA MET A 13 12.09 10.67 -12.25
C MET A 13 13.00 11.86 -12.58
N GLY A 14 12.88 12.91 -11.80
CA GLY A 14 13.45 14.23 -12.02
C GLY A 14 12.64 15.23 -11.22
N ASP A 15 12.66 16.47 -11.55
CA ASP A 15 12.12 17.61 -10.80
C ASP A 15 10.61 17.62 -10.47
N SER A 16 9.87 16.56 -10.75
CA SER A 16 8.41 16.57 -10.76
C SER A 16 7.70 15.54 -9.89
N MET A 17 8.28 15.11 -8.75
CA MET A 17 7.53 14.33 -7.76
C MET A 17 6.98 15.27 -6.65
N PRO A 18 5.88 15.99 -6.91
CA PRO A 18 5.41 17.06 -6.00
C PRO A 18 4.92 16.54 -4.66
N GLY A 19 4.69 15.24 -4.52
CA GLY A 19 4.27 14.61 -3.26
C GLY A 19 5.41 14.06 -2.41
N CYS A 20 6.65 14.14 -2.86
CA CYS A 20 7.81 13.68 -2.09
C CYS A 20 8.28 14.76 -1.12
N ASN A 21 8.55 14.35 0.11
CA ASN A 21 9.15 15.23 1.10
C ASN A 21 10.56 15.69 0.65
N ARG A 22 10.86 16.97 0.87
CA ARG A 22 12.09 17.62 0.42
C ARG A 22 12.76 18.33 1.56
N ASP A 23 14.10 18.42 1.48
CA ASP A 23 14.90 19.28 2.35
C ASP A 23 14.80 20.77 1.93
N ASP A 24 15.42 21.64 2.69
CA ASP A 24 15.41 23.10 2.43
C ASP A 24 16.14 23.49 1.14
N GLN A 25 16.95 22.60 0.58
CA GLN A 25 17.58 22.75 -0.73
C GLN A 25 16.71 22.16 -1.88
N GLY A 26 15.55 21.60 -1.58
CA GLY A 26 14.64 21.03 -2.56
C GLY A 26 14.95 19.57 -2.98
N ASN A 27 15.93 18.90 -2.37
CA ASN A 27 16.26 17.52 -2.67
C ASN A 27 15.24 16.57 -2.01
N ILE A 28 14.94 15.45 -2.68
CA ILE A 28 14.08 14.42 -2.11
C ILE A 28 14.74 13.78 -0.89
N ILE A 29 14.02 13.71 0.19
CA ILE A 29 14.46 13.11 1.44
C ILE A 29 14.19 11.61 1.44
N TYR A 30 15.20 10.81 1.71
CA TYR A 30 15.13 9.37 1.90
C TYR A 30 15.22 9.01 3.39
N LEU A 31 14.44 8.03 3.85
CA LEU A 31 14.39 7.57 5.25
C LEU A 31 15.66 6.76 5.63
N LYS A 32 16.81 7.15 5.17
CA LYS A 32 18.07 6.47 5.48
C LYS A 32 18.71 7.09 6.72
N ASN A 33 18.90 6.25 7.76
CA ASN A 33 19.57 6.63 9.01
C ASN A 33 18.93 7.82 9.76
N LYS A 34 17.58 7.92 9.73
CA LYS A 34 16.83 8.96 10.44
C LYS A 34 15.48 8.43 10.88
N LYS A 35 14.90 9.04 11.93
CA LYS A 35 13.56 8.73 12.41
C LYS A 35 12.51 9.43 11.51
N ALA A 36 11.31 8.88 11.44
CA ALA A 36 10.22 9.52 10.69
C ALA A 36 9.85 10.89 11.28
N SER A 37 10.00 11.06 12.59
CA SER A 37 9.80 12.34 13.30
C SER A 37 10.70 13.46 12.82
N ASP A 38 11.92 13.17 12.36
CA ASP A 38 12.87 14.17 11.88
C ASP A 38 12.40 14.88 10.61
N TYR A 39 11.42 14.28 9.94
CA TYR A 39 10.86 14.78 8.68
C TYR A 39 9.45 15.33 8.79
N TRP A 40 8.86 15.30 10.00
CA TRP A 40 7.46 15.67 10.22
C TRP A 40 7.19 17.16 10.01
N ASN A 41 8.17 18.00 10.34
CA ASN A 41 8.07 19.46 10.26
C ASN A 41 9.07 20.07 9.26
N THR A 42 9.39 19.37 8.16
CA THR A 42 10.11 20.01 7.06
C THR A 42 9.27 21.13 6.44
N GLU A 43 9.91 22.10 5.81
CA GLU A 43 9.19 23.22 5.15
C GLU A 43 8.15 22.70 4.14
N PHE A 44 8.45 21.59 3.45
CA PHE A 44 7.50 20.93 2.57
C PHE A 44 6.18 20.56 3.27
N TYR A 45 6.23 19.88 4.42
CA TYR A 45 5.01 19.48 5.13
C TYR A 45 4.32 20.65 5.83
N LYS A 46 5.10 21.60 6.35
CA LYS A 46 4.57 22.84 6.95
C LYS A 46 3.79 23.65 5.93
N ASP A 47 4.34 23.79 4.71
CA ASP A 47 3.68 24.53 3.63
C ASP A 47 2.39 23.85 3.16
N ILE A 48 2.39 22.53 3.00
CA ILE A 48 1.18 21.77 2.64
C ILE A 48 0.07 21.96 3.69
N ARG A 49 0.41 21.86 4.99
CA ARG A 49 -0.58 22.06 6.06
C ARG A 49 -1.16 23.48 6.04
N LYS A 50 -0.32 24.51 5.86
CA LYS A 50 -0.78 25.89 5.72
C LYS A 50 -1.73 26.07 4.56
N GLN A 51 -1.36 25.57 3.37
CA GLN A 51 -2.21 25.64 2.19
C GLN A 51 -3.57 24.97 2.44
N MET A 52 -3.58 23.75 2.99
CA MET A 52 -4.82 23.03 3.27
C MET A 52 -5.71 23.78 4.29
N LEU A 53 -5.14 24.32 5.35
CA LEU A 53 -5.88 25.08 6.36
C LEU A 53 -6.44 26.40 5.82
N ASN A 54 -5.77 27.02 4.85
CA ASN A 54 -6.25 28.22 4.16
C ASN A 54 -7.30 27.93 3.08
N GLY A 55 -7.60 26.64 2.79
CA GLY A 55 -8.49 26.27 1.70
C GLY A 55 -7.83 26.27 0.32
N ASP A 56 -6.51 26.41 0.25
CA ASP A 56 -5.74 26.32 -0.98
C ASP A 56 -5.66 24.88 -1.49
N LYS A 57 -5.33 24.73 -2.77
CA LYS A 57 -5.18 23.42 -3.43
C LYS A 57 -3.69 23.08 -3.64
N PRO A 58 -3.00 22.40 -2.69
CA PRO A 58 -1.61 22.06 -2.86
C PRO A 58 -1.35 21.26 -4.15
N ARG A 59 -0.32 21.62 -4.90
CA ARG A 59 0.07 20.93 -6.15
C ARG A 59 0.28 19.43 -5.94
N ALA A 60 0.78 19.03 -4.78
CA ALA A 60 0.95 17.64 -4.40
C ALA A 60 -0.37 16.84 -4.40
N CYS A 61 -1.51 17.50 -4.17
CA CYS A 61 -2.84 16.91 -4.10
C CYS A 61 -3.65 17.06 -5.40
N SER A 62 -3.03 17.50 -6.49
CA SER A 62 -3.69 17.83 -7.75
C SER A 62 -4.51 16.69 -8.38
N VAL A 63 -4.15 15.43 -8.11
CA VAL A 63 -4.93 14.27 -8.60
C VAL A 63 -6.33 14.28 -7.98
N CYS A 64 -6.41 14.36 -6.65
CA CYS A 64 -7.70 14.40 -5.94
C CYS A 64 -8.56 15.61 -6.37
N TYR A 65 -7.98 16.78 -6.48
CA TYR A 65 -8.74 17.96 -6.89
C TYR A 65 -9.28 17.86 -8.33
N LYS A 66 -8.55 17.21 -9.25
CA LYS A 66 -9.04 16.95 -10.62
C LYS A 66 -10.20 15.93 -10.62
N GLU A 67 -10.13 14.91 -9.76
CA GLU A 67 -11.22 13.96 -9.59
C GLU A 67 -12.48 14.69 -9.08
N GLU A 68 -12.35 15.53 -8.07
CA GLU A 68 -13.43 16.34 -7.50
C GLU A 68 -14.05 17.33 -8.52
N GLU A 69 -13.21 18.00 -9.30
CA GLU A 69 -13.64 18.89 -10.40
C GLU A 69 -14.40 18.13 -11.50
N SER A 70 -14.11 16.84 -11.68
CA SER A 70 -14.80 15.96 -12.62
C SER A 70 -16.07 15.31 -12.02
N GLY A 71 -16.46 15.66 -10.79
CA GLY A 71 -17.63 15.13 -10.10
C GLY A 71 -17.43 13.77 -9.44
N TYR A 72 -16.18 13.28 -9.34
CA TYR A 72 -15.85 12.04 -8.64
C TYR A 72 -15.42 12.33 -7.20
N ARG A 73 -15.79 11.42 -6.30
CA ARG A 73 -15.32 11.47 -4.93
C ARG A 73 -13.86 11.03 -4.88
N SER A 74 -12.97 11.95 -4.48
CA SER A 74 -11.53 11.69 -4.43
C SER A 74 -11.11 10.83 -3.24
N LYS A 75 -9.89 10.30 -3.30
CA LYS A 75 -9.29 9.63 -2.13
C LYS A 75 -9.20 10.57 -0.91
N ARG A 76 -8.93 11.86 -1.11
CA ARG A 76 -8.88 12.86 -0.03
C ARG A 76 -10.22 12.94 0.72
N GLU A 77 -11.33 12.96 0.01
CA GLU A 77 -12.68 13.02 0.62
C GLU A 77 -13.05 11.70 1.31
N TRP A 78 -12.68 10.56 0.70
CA TRP A 78 -12.88 9.25 1.32
C TRP A 78 -12.11 9.12 2.64
N GLU A 79 -10.83 9.44 2.63
CA GLU A 79 -9.98 9.34 3.81
C GLU A 79 -10.43 10.30 4.91
N THR A 80 -10.81 11.53 4.56
CA THR A 80 -11.32 12.50 5.54
C THR A 80 -12.55 11.94 6.25
N ALA A 81 -13.54 11.45 5.51
CA ALA A 81 -14.75 10.88 6.08
C ALA A 81 -14.49 9.61 6.92
N ASP A 82 -13.56 8.75 6.50
CA ASP A 82 -13.19 7.57 7.26
C ASP A 82 -12.52 7.95 8.59
N TRP A 83 -11.58 8.88 8.57
CA TRP A 83 -10.92 9.37 9.79
C TRP A 83 -11.86 10.13 10.72
N GLU A 84 -12.80 10.92 10.19
CA GLU A 84 -13.85 11.56 10.99
C GLU A 84 -14.75 10.53 11.67
N THR A 85 -15.06 9.44 10.97
CA THR A 85 -15.86 8.33 11.53
C THR A 85 -15.11 7.61 12.65
N ARG A 86 -13.83 7.35 12.46
CA ARG A 86 -12.99 6.57 13.40
C ARG A 86 -12.62 7.35 14.64
N LEU A 87 -12.15 8.57 14.46
CA LEU A 87 -11.68 9.42 15.57
C LEU A 87 -12.79 10.24 16.19
N GLY A 88 -13.89 10.47 15.47
CA GLY A 88 -14.89 11.47 15.77
C GLY A 88 -14.47 12.86 15.30
N THR A 89 -15.40 13.62 14.76
CA THR A 89 -15.14 14.96 14.19
C THR A 89 -14.46 15.91 15.19
N GLY A 90 -14.85 15.86 16.48
CA GLY A 90 -14.23 16.67 17.53
C GLY A 90 -12.75 16.35 17.72
N ASN A 91 -12.34 15.09 17.65
CA ASN A 91 -10.94 14.68 17.79
C ASN A 91 -10.12 15.05 16.55
N VAL A 92 -10.69 14.98 15.34
CA VAL A 92 -10.04 15.46 14.12
C VAL A 92 -9.76 16.96 14.22
N ASN A 93 -10.75 17.76 14.63
CA ASN A 93 -10.57 19.18 14.84
C ASN A 93 -9.50 19.48 15.88
N SER A 94 -9.48 18.74 17.00
CA SER A 94 -8.45 18.89 18.03
C SER A 94 -7.03 18.64 17.47
N ILE A 95 -6.86 17.71 16.55
CA ILE A 95 -5.58 17.48 15.87
C ILE A 95 -5.24 18.68 14.97
N ILE A 96 -6.21 19.19 14.22
CA ILE A 96 -6.04 20.37 13.37
C ILE A 96 -5.62 21.58 14.20
N ASP A 97 -6.23 21.79 15.36
CA ASP A 97 -5.93 22.88 16.27
C ASP A 97 -4.49 22.83 16.84
N THR A 98 -3.80 21.71 16.75
CA THR A 98 -2.37 21.60 17.15
C THR A 98 -1.42 22.19 16.12
N VAL A 99 -1.90 22.54 14.92
CA VAL A 99 -1.05 23.11 13.88
C VAL A 99 -0.74 24.56 14.17
N ASN A 100 0.52 24.88 14.33
CA ASN A 100 1.01 26.24 14.57
C ASN A 100 0.86 27.11 13.32
N LYS A 101 0.95 28.45 13.49
CA LYS A 101 0.88 29.43 12.39
C LYS A 101 1.91 29.21 11.28
N ASP A 102 3.06 28.64 11.62
CA ASP A 102 4.12 28.29 10.66
C ASP A 102 3.88 26.96 9.95
N GLY A 103 2.80 26.24 10.28
CA GLY A 103 2.47 24.92 9.75
C GLY A 103 3.14 23.74 10.46
N SER A 104 3.94 24.01 11.51
CA SER A 104 4.48 22.94 12.35
C SER A 104 3.40 22.36 13.26
N MET A 105 3.57 21.09 13.67
CA MET A 105 2.70 20.44 14.62
C MET A 105 3.47 19.35 15.40
N PRO A 106 2.97 18.97 16.60
CA PRO A 106 3.55 17.83 17.33
C PRO A 106 3.57 16.56 16.47
N TYR A 107 4.62 15.77 16.61
CA TYR A 107 4.69 14.46 15.95
C TYR A 107 3.68 13.51 16.60
N ASN A 108 2.71 13.09 15.82
CA ASN A 108 1.67 12.15 16.25
C ASN A 108 1.16 11.38 15.03
N ILE A 109 1.76 10.24 14.77
CA ILE A 109 1.42 9.43 13.60
C ILE A 109 0.27 8.47 13.94
N LYS A 110 -0.81 8.53 13.15
CA LYS A 110 -2.00 7.69 13.31
C LYS A 110 -2.07 6.56 12.28
N TYR A 111 -1.44 6.77 11.14
CA TYR A 111 -1.49 5.87 10.00
C TYR A 111 -0.12 5.69 9.36
N ILE A 112 0.22 4.46 9.05
CA ILE A 112 1.43 4.12 8.32
C ILE A 112 1.06 3.26 7.11
N ASP A 113 1.50 3.70 5.93
CA ASP A 113 1.52 2.91 4.69
C ASP A 113 2.97 2.57 4.36
N MET A 114 3.31 1.28 4.41
CA MET A 114 4.69 0.82 4.18
C MET A 114 4.76 -0.22 3.07
N LYS A 115 5.65 0.02 2.10
CA LYS A 115 6.02 -0.97 1.08
C LYS A 115 7.27 -1.73 1.52
N LEU A 116 7.11 -3.00 1.88
CA LEU A 116 8.18 -3.89 2.36
C LEU A 116 8.94 -4.56 1.20
N GLY A 117 9.40 -3.74 0.25
CA GLY A 117 10.19 -4.20 -0.89
C GLY A 117 9.37 -4.85 -2.00
N ASN A 118 10.04 -5.69 -2.81
CA ASN A 118 9.47 -6.30 -4.01
C ASN A 118 9.55 -7.85 -4.02
N LYS A 119 9.89 -8.47 -2.89
CA LYS A 119 9.92 -9.94 -2.80
C LYS A 119 8.52 -10.49 -3.02
N CYS A 120 8.35 -11.31 -4.06
CA CYS A 120 7.07 -11.93 -4.43
C CYS A 120 7.31 -13.33 -4.98
N ASP A 121 6.32 -14.20 -4.83
CA ASP A 121 6.28 -15.56 -5.41
C ASP A 121 5.44 -15.62 -6.69
N LEU A 122 4.91 -14.48 -7.17
CA LEU A 122 4.20 -14.36 -8.45
C LEU A 122 4.84 -13.33 -9.38
N ALA A 123 4.74 -13.58 -10.69
CA ALA A 123 5.08 -12.66 -11.77
C ALA A 123 3.81 -12.27 -12.53
N CYS A 124 2.90 -11.57 -11.85
CA CYS A 124 1.65 -11.11 -12.45
C CYS A 124 1.91 -10.19 -13.64
N VAL A 125 1.10 -10.32 -14.69
CA VAL A 125 1.32 -9.56 -15.95
C VAL A 125 1.23 -8.04 -15.80
N MET A 126 0.52 -7.53 -14.78
CA MET A 126 0.46 -6.10 -14.49
C MET A 126 1.60 -5.60 -13.60
N CYS A 127 2.43 -6.51 -13.06
CA CYS A 127 3.56 -6.16 -12.22
C CYS A 127 4.84 -5.94 -13.04
N ASN A 128 5.80 -5.33 -12.39
CA ASN A 128 7.14 -5.08 -12.91
C ASN A 128 8.19 -5.39 -11.82
N PRO A 129 9.49 -5.29 -12.08
CA PRO A 129 10.52 -5.57 -11.08
C PRO A 129 10.42 -4.76 -9.79
N ALA A 130 9.78 -3.58 -9.80
CA ALA A 130 9.58 -2.79 -8.58
C ALA A 130 8.52 -3.41 -7.66
N ASP A 131 7.62 -4.23 -8.21
CA ASP A 131 6.51 -4.86 -7.49
C ASP A 131 6.68 -6.38 -7.34
N SER A 132 7.49 -7.02 -8.19
CA SER A 132 7.81 -8.44 -8.07
C SER A 132 9.23 -8.76 -8.48
N SER A 133 9.97 -9.35 -7.57
CA SER A 133 11.35 -9.81 -7.82
C SER A 133 11.44 -10.91 -8.89
N LEU A 134 10.35 -11.63 -9.17
CA LEU A 134 10.35 -12.66 -10.23
C LEU A 134 10.46 -12.09 -11.64
N TRP A 135 10.13 -10.81 -11.84
CA TRP A 135 10.32 -10.14 -13.13
C TRP A 135 11.76 -9.72 -13.43
N ILE A 136 12.63 -9.67 -12.40
CA ILE A 136 14.01 -9.20 -12.55
C ILE A 136 14.80 -9.96 -13.63
N PRO A 137 14.76 -11.31 -13.69
CA PRO A 137 15.50 -12.05 -14.72
C PRO A 137 15.07 -11.71 -16.15
N ASP A 138 13.77 -11.51 -16.39
CA ASP A 138 13.26 -11.24 -17.73
C ASP A 138 13.56 -9.81 -18.17
N TYR A 139 13.41 -8.83 -17.27
CA TYR A 139 13.83 -7.46 -17.56
C TYR A 139 15.35 -7.35 -17.82
N ASN A 140 16.17 -8.12 -17.12
CA ASN A 140 17.59 -8.22 -17.41
C ASN A 140 17.91 -8.79 -18.79
N LYS A 141 17.08 -9.71 -19.31
CA LYS A 141 17.21 -10.22 -20.68
C LYS A 141 16.84 -9.13 -21.70
N ILE A 142 15.70 -8.45 -21.49
CA ILE A 142 15.23 -7.36 -22.36
C ILE A 142 16.27 -6.24 -22.45
N GLU A 143 16.86 -5.83 -21.32
CA GLU A 143 17.89 -4.80 -21.27
C GLU A 143 19.13 -5.14 -22.11
N LYS A 144 19.52 -6.43 -22.13
CA LYS A 144 20.69 -6.93 -22.83
C LYS A 144 20.43 -7.30 -24.29
N ASP A 145 19.17 -7.40 -24.71
CA ASP A 145 18.81 -7.81 -26.06
C ASP A 145 19.10 -6.66 -27.05
N PRO A 146 19.99 -6.88 -28.03
CA PRO A 146 20.33 -5.87 -29.05
C PRO A 146 19.16 -5.56 -30.00
N ASN A 147 18.17 -6.46 -30.10
CA ASN A 147 17.00 -6.29 -30.97
C ASN A 147 15.91 -5.42 -30.30
N VAL A 148 16.00 -5.16 -29.01
CA VAL A 148 15.07 -4.28 -28.30
C VAL A 148 15.52 -2.83 -28.47
N SER A 149 14.62 -1.97 -28.94
CA SER A 149 14.93 -0.55 -29.14
C SER A 149 15.26 0.16 -27.83
N GLU A 150 16.19 1.11 -27.87
CA GLU A 150 16.56 1.93 -26.73
C GLU A 150 15.35 2.70 -26.15
N LYS A 151 14.42 3.12 -27.01
CA LYS A 151 13.17 3.75 -26.58
C LYS A 151 12.35 2.82 -25.69
N LEU A 152 12.25 1.52 -26.03
CA LEU A 152 11.55 0.53 -25.21
C LEU A 152 12.30 0.29 -23.89
N LYS A 153 13.62 0.11 -23.94
CA LYS A 153 14.47 -0.06 -22.74
C LYS A 153 14.35 1.11 -21.77
N THR A 154 14.24 2.34 -22.28
CA THR A 154 14.05 3.54 -21.45
C THR A 154 12.62 3.71 -20.94
N THR A 155 11.62 3.16 -21.65
CA THR A 155 10.21 3.16 -21.23
C THR A 155 9.98 2.13 -20.13
N ILE A 156 10.68 0.99 -20.20
CA ILE A 156 10.70 -0.04 -19.16
C ILE A 156 11.62 0.44 -18.04
N VAL A 157 11.20 1.47 -17.32
CA VAL A 157 12.02 2.13 -16.29
C VAL A 157 12.16 1.22 -15.08
N TRP A 158 13.14 0.35 -15.14
CA TRP A 158 13.65 -0.34 -13.98
C TRP A 158 15.15 -0.02 -13.80
N LYS A 159 15.49 0.77 -12.79
CA LYS A 159 16.89 1.08 -12.49
C LYS A 159 17.41 0.13 -11.41
N ARG A 160 18.48 -0.58 -11.71
CA ARG A 160 19.17 -1.48 -10.79
C ARG A 160 19.69 -0.82 -9.53
N GLU A 161 20.00 0.48 -9.59
CA GLU A 161 20.40 1.29 -8.44
C GLU A 161 19.36 1.27 -7.31
N GLU A 162 18.15 0.89 -7.63
CA GLU A 162 17.02 0.78 -6.71
C GLU A 162 16.98 -0.54 -5.93
N GLY A 163 17.89 -1.47 -6.18
CA GLY A 163 17.99 -2.72 -5.41
C GLY A 163 18.13 -2.47 -3.90
N ALA A 164 18.82 -1.40 -3.51
CA ALA A 164 18.89 -0.93 -2.13
C ALA A 164 17.55 -0.37 -1.64
N ALA A 165 16.74 0.25 -2.52
CA ALA A 165 15.43 0.79 -2.18
C ALA A 165 14.41 -0.33 -1.86
N TYR A 166 14.53 -1.50 -2.48
CA TYR A 166 13.66 -2.66 -2.18
C TYR A 166 14.00 -3.38 -0.88
N ASN A 167 15.17 -3.08 -0.31
CA ASN A 167 15.63 -3.63 0.97
C ASN A 167 15.87 -2.52 2.01
N TRP A 168 15.23 -1.38 1.87
CA TRP A 168 15.39 -0.21 2.74
C TRP A 168 15.18 -0.53 4.22
N TRP A 169 14.35 -1.50 4.51
CA TRP A 169 14.01 -1.97 5.85
C TRP A 169 15.13 -2.78 6.52
N LYS A 170 16.06 -3.35 5.73
CA LYS A 170 17.22 -4.06 6.27
C LYS A 170 18.23 -3.05 6.85
N ASN A 171 18.78 -3.37 8.00
CA ASN A 171 19.81 -2.55 8.66
C ASN A 171 19.38 -1.08 8.86
N ASN A 172 18.10 -0.83 9.09
CA ASN A 172 17.55 0.51 9.34
C ASN A 172 16.97 0.60 10.76
N GLU A 173 17.82 0.32 11.74
CA GLU A 173 17.42 0.23 13.15
C GLU A 173 16.77 1.51 13.66
N MET A 174 17.32 2.68 13.30
CA MET A 174 16.75 3.98 13.71
C MET A 174 15.32 4.18 13.22
N TYR A 175 15.01 3.74 12.00
CA TYR A 175 13.67 3.82 11.46
C TYR A 175 12.71 2.91 12.24
N TRP A 176 13.11 1.65 12.45
CA TRP A 176 12.29 0.68 13.18
C TRP A 176 12.07 1.09 14.62
N GLU A 177 13.13 1.55 15.30
CA GLU A 177 12.99 2.10 16.66
C GLU A 177 12.00 3.27 16.67
N GLY A 178 12.11 4.19 15.73
CA GLY A 178 11.18 5.31 15.60
C GLY A 178 9.73 4.88 15.43
N ILE A 179 9.48 3.87 14.58
CA ILE A 179 8.13 3.33 14.36
C ILE A 179 7.63 2.57 15.59
N PHE A 180 8.46 1.75 16.23
CA PHE A 180 8.05 0.99 17.40
C PHE A 180 7.72 1.87 18.61
N ASN A 181 8.39 3.01 18.75
CA ASN A 181 8.07 4.00 19.78
C ASN A 181 6.70 4.67 19.53
N GLU A 182 6.22 4.70 18.29
CA GLU A 182 4.92 5.28 17.93
C GLU A 182 3.76 4.27 17.95
N LEU A 183 4.01 2.98 18.15
CA LEU A 183 2.94 1.97 18.20
C LEU A 183 1.77 2.35 19.12
N PRO A 184 1.98 2.95 20.31
CA PRO A 184 0.89 3.39 21.18
C PRO A 184 -0.02 4.46 20.55
N ASN A 185 0.50 5.22 19.58
CA ASN A 185 -0.23 6.30 18.90
C ASN A 185 -0.90 5.86 17.61
N LEU A 186 -0.48 4.72 17.05
CA LEU A 186 -0.99 4.22 15.76
C LEU A 186 -2.41 3.68 15.89
N SER A 187 -3.24 4.04 14.94
CA SER A 187 -4.60 3.51 14.78
C SER A 187 -4.71 2.54 13.61
N GLU A 188 -3.88 2.71 12.58
CA GLU A 188 -3.90 1.82 11.42
C GLU A 188 -2.53 1.65 10.79
N ILE A 189 -2.29 0.45 10.31
CA ILE A 189 -1.10 0.05 9.55
C ILE A 189 -1.54 -0.61 8.26
N TYR A 190 -1.04 -0.09 7.13
CA TYR A 190 -1.23 -0.68 5.83
C TYR A 190 0.11 -1.18 5.28
N LEU A 191 0.22 -2.48 5.06
CA LEU A 191 1.44 -3.12 4.59
C LEU A 191 1.25 -3.63 3.16
N ILE A 192 2.11 -3.16 2.28
CA ILE A 192 2.18 -3.61 0.89
C ILE A 192 3.61 -4.03 0.54
N GLY A 193 3.79 -4.54 -0.66
CA GLY A 193 5.11 -4.94 -1.14
C GLY A 193 5.00 -5.71 -2.44
N GLY A 194 5.91 -6.65 -2.69
CA GLY A 194 5.67 -7.74 -3.64
C GLY A 194 4.54 -8.61 -3.10
N GLU A 195 4.91 -9.54 -2.22
CA GLU A 195 3.96 -10.26 -1.35
C GLU A 195 4.42 -10.05 0.11
N PRO A 196 3.71 -9.21 0.89
CA PRO A 196 4.17 -8.86 2.23
C PRO A 196 4.28 -10.07 3.15
N THR A 197 3.38 -11.04 3.03
CA THR A 197 3.29 -12.19 3.94
C THR A 197 4.48 -13.17 3.83
N ILE A 198 5.24 -13.14 2.72
CA ILE A 198 6.49 -13.90 2.58
C ILE A 198 7.74 -13.09 2.95
N ASN A 199 7.57 -11.82 3.31
CA ASN A 199 8.67 -11.00 3.79
C ASN A 199 8.88 -11.26 5.29
N PRO A 200 10.10 -11.63 5.73
CA PRO A 200 10.37 -11.89 7.15
C PRO A 200 10.02 -10.70 8.06
N GLU A 201 10.23 -9.47 7.57
CA GLU A 201 9.96 -8.26 8.36
C GLU A 201 8.47 -8.03 8.60
N PHE A 202 7.60 -8.49 7.71
CA PHE A 202 6.16 -8.46 7.93
C PHE A 202 5.81 -9.19 9.25
N LYS A 203 6.26 -10.43 9.36
CA LYS A 203 6.00 -11.25 10.57
C LYS A 203 6.67 -10.66 11.81
N THR A 204 7.93 -10.22 11.70
CA THR A 204 8.67 -9.59 12.80
C THR A 204 7.94 -8.34 13.31
N PHE A 205 7.44 -7.51 12.38
CA PHE A 205 6.69 -6.32 12.72
C PHE A 205 5.37 -6.63 13.44
N LEU A 206 4.58 -7.59 12.93
CA LEU A 206 3.33 -8.01 13.57
C LEU A 206 3.59 -8.57 14.98
N ARG A 207 4.61 -9.42 15.13
CA ARG A 207 5.00 -9.96 16.43
C ARG A 207 5.34 -8.84 17.42
N LYS A 208 6.08 -7.82 16.97
CA LYS A 208 6.40 -6.67 17.83
C LYS A 208 5.15 -5.90 18.27
N CYS A 209 4.17 -5.72 17.41
CA CYS A 209 2.89 -5.11 17.78
C CYS A 209 2.16 -5.93 18.85
N VAL A 210 2.17 -7.25 18.72
CA VAL A 210 1.53 -8.18 19.68
C VAL A 210 2.29 -8.20 21.00
N ASP A 211 3.59 -8.39 20.99
CA ASP A 211 4.44 -8.49 22.20
C ASP A 211 4.40 -7.23 23.06
N THR A 212 4.19 -6.07 22.45
CA THR A 212 4.04 -4.79 23.15
C THR A 212 2.60 -4.48 23.56
N GLY A 213 1.64 -5.35 23.22
CA GLY A 213 0.21 -5.16 23.51
C GLY A 213 -0.49 -4.12 22.65
N ASN A 214 0.23 -3.48 21.72
CA ASN A 214 -0.33 -2.41 20.89
C ASN A 214 -1.25 -2.92 19.77
N SER A 215 -1.16 -4.19 19.39
CA SER A 215 -2.04 -4.80 18.37
C SER A 215 -3.53 -4.64 18.71
N LYS A 216 -3.90 -4.56 19.98
CA LYS A 216 -5.28 -4.49 20.46
C LYS A 216 -6.07 -3.23 20.08
N HIS A 217 -5.37 -2.16 19.66
CA HIS A 217 -5.99 -0.93 19.19
C HIS A 217 -5.56 -0.55 17.77
N ILE A 218 -4.85 -1.45 17.09
CA ILE A 218 -4.36 -1.23 15.73
C ILE A 218 -5.18 -2.03 14.74
N LYS A 219 -5.69 -1.36 13.71
CA LYS A 219 -6.22 -1.97 12.51
C LYS A 219 -5.08 -2.32 11.55
N LEU A 220 -4.95 -3.57 11.20
CA LEU A 220 -3.99 -4.07 10.22
C LEU A 220 -4.65 -4.22 8.86
N ARG A 221 -4.09 -3.61 7.83
CA ARG A 221 -4.49 -3.81 6.42
C ARG A 221 -3.32 -4.29 5.60
N PHE A 222 -3.55 -5.16 4.64
CA PHE A 222 -2.53 -5.56 3.67
C PHE A 222 -3.15 -6.19 2.43
N ASN A 223 -2.46 -6.03 1.29
CA ASN A 223 -2.78 -6.77 0.07
C ASN A 223 -1.93 -8.04 0.02
N THR A 224 -2.55 -9.13 -0.39
CA THR A 224 -1.88 -10.44 -0.48
C THR A 224 -2.40 -11.26 -1.65
N ASN A 225 -1.53 -12.09 -2.21
CA ASN A 225 -1.93 -13.13 -3.15
C ASN A 225 -2.49 -14.39 -2.43
N GLY A 226 -2.45 -14.40 -1.10
CA GLY A 226 -3.01 -15.42 -0.23
C GLY A 226 -2.21 -16.70 -0.10
N HIS A 227 -1.09 -16.86 -0.80
CA HIS A 227 -0.34 -18.12 -0.81
C HIS A 227 0.22 -18.56 0.55
N SER A 228 0.41 -17.62 1.48
CA SER A 228 0.91 -17.85 2.83
C SER A 228 -0.17 -18.28 3.84
N ILE A 229 -1.40 -18.52 3.40
CA ILE A 229 -2.53 -18.84 4.29
C ILE A 229 -2.28 -20.07 5.21
N LYS A 230 -1.32 -20.92 4.88
CA LYS A 230 -0.95 -22.08 5.72
C LYS A 230 -0.02 -21.74 6.87
N ASP A 231 0.52 -20.52 6.92
CA ASP A 231 1.40 -20.07 8.00
C ASP A 231 0.58 -19.85 9.28
N LYS A 232 0.61 -20.86 10.17
CA LYS A 232 -0.16 -20.86 11.40
C LYS A 232 0.22 -19.70 12.32
N GLU A 233 1.51 -19.37 12.39
CA GLU A 233 1.96 -18.25 13.21
C GLU A 233 1.40 -16.91 12.74
N LEU A 234 1.32 -16.68 11.42
CA LEU A 234 0.67 -15.49 10.89
C LEU A 234 -0.82 -15.44 11.26
N GLN A 235 -1.52 -16.57 11.15
CA GLN A 235 -2.92 -16.64 11.54
C GLN A 235 -3.11 -16.29 13.01
N ASP A 236 -2.27 -16.84 13.89
CA ASP A 236 -2.32 -16.57 15.33
C ASP A 236 -2.04 -15.09 15.64
N LEU A 237 -1.07 -14.47 14.94
CA LEU A 237 -0.80 -13.04 15.08
C LEU A 237 -1.98 -12.18 14.63
N TYR A 238 -2.67 -12.53 13.54
CA TYR A 238 -3.84 -11.77 13.06
C TYR A 238 -4.97 -11.72 14.10
N LEU A 239 -5.18 -12.77 14.86
CA LEU A 239 -6.22 -12.84 15.90
C LEU A 239 -5.97 -11.86 17.06
N GLU A 240 -4.74 -11.37 17.20
CA GLU A 240 -4.35 -10.46 18.27
C GLU A 240 -4.58 -8.97 17.94
N PHE A 241 -4.92 -8.62 16.69
CA PHE A 241 -5.18 -7.24 16.30
C PHE A 241 -6.62 -6.83 16.58
N GLU A 242 -6.86 -5.51 16.72
CA GLU A 242 -8.21 -4.97 16.84
C GLU A 242 -9.08 -5.37 15.65
N GLN A 243 -8.56 -5.18 14.46
CA GLN A 243 -9.17 -5.57 13.20
C GLN A 243 -8.09 -5.91 12.17
N VAL A 244 -8.35 -6.90 11.35
CA VAL A 244 -7.50 -7.25 10.19
C VAL A 244 -8.33 -7.20 8.92
N LEU A 245 -7.90 -6.41 7.94
CA LEU A 245 -8.49 -6.35 6.61
C LEU A 245 -7.49 -6.87 5.58
N MET A 246 -7.79 -8.03 5.03
CA MET A 246 -6.99 -8.70 4.01
C MET A 246 -7.61 -8.44 2.63
N HIS A 247 -6.88 -7.71 1.79
CA HIS A 247 -7.25 -7.52 0.39
C HIS A 247 -6.64 -8.64 -0.45
N LEU A 248 -7.46 -9.66 -0.75
CA LEU A 248 -7.00 -10.82 -1.52
C LEU A 248 -6.98 -10.48 -3.01
N SER A 249 -5.79 -10.44 -3.56
CA SER A 249 -5.57 -10.01 -4.94
C SER A 249 -5.98 -11.08 -5.95
N MET A 250 -7.02 -10.80 -6.75
CA MET A 250 -7.59 -11.75 -7.71
C MET A 250 -8.21 -11.02 -8.91
N ASP A 251 -7.80 -11.36 -10.13
CA ASP A 251 -8.16 -10.61 -11.35
C ASP A 251 -9.03 -11.40 -12.32
N GLY A 252 -9.49 -12.55 -11.93
CA GLY A 252 -10.33 -13.45 -12.71
C GLY A 252 -10.36 -14.85 -12.14
N ILE A 253 -10.98 -15.77 -12.83
CA ILE A 253 -11.11 -17.18 -12.49
C ILE A 253 -10.44 -18.09 -13.54
N GLU A 254 -10.21 -19.33 -13.18
CA GLU A 254 -9.72 -20.39 -14.08
C GLU A 254 -8.47 -19.99 -14.87
N GLU A 255 -8.54 -20.05 -16.19
CA GLU A 255 -7.40 -19.76 -17.07
C GLU A 255 -7.01 -18.28 -17.05
N PHE A 256 -7.95 -17.36 -16.82
CA PHE A 256 -7.64 -15.94 -16.64
C PHE A 256 -6.77 -15.73 -15.40
N HIS A 257 -7.11 -16.38 -14.28
CA HIS A 257 -6.27 -16.34 -13.09
C HIS A 257 -4.89 -16.93 -13.35
N ASN A 258 -4.82 -18.10 -13.99
CA ASN A 258 -3.56 -18.79 -14.29
C ASN A 258 -2.63 -17.94 -15.15
N TYR A 259 -3.18 -17.22 -16.12
CA TYR A 259 -2.43 -16.36 -17.02
C TYR A 259 -1.99 -15.05 -16.35
N ILE A 260 -2.94 -14.35 -15.73
CA ILE A 260 -2.70 -13.00 -15.19
C ILE A 260 -1.79 -13.06 -13.97
N ARG A 261 -1.97 -14.05 -13.09
CA ARG A 261 -1.22 -14.18 -11.83
C ARG A 261 -0.25 -15.34 -11.83
N TYR A 262 0.51 -15.47 -12.94
CA TYR A 262 1.52 -16.52 -13.10
C TYR A 262 2.58 -16.47 -11.96
N PRO A 263 3.05 -17.64 -11.42
CA PRO A 263 2.66 -19.02 -11.75
C PRO A 263 1.53 -19.59 -10.85
N SER A 264 0.68 -18.77 -10.26
CA SER A 264 -0.47 -19.25 -9.51
C SER A 264 -1.35 -20.15 -10.39
N ARG A 265 -2.08 -21.08 -9.76
CA ARG A 265 -2.99 -22.00 -10.44
C ARG A 265 -4.36 -21.90 -9.79
N TRP A 266 -5.41 -21.87 -10.61
CA TRP A 266 -6.79 -21.73 -10.16
C TRP A 266 -7.19 -22.73 -9.06
N ARG A 267 -6.86 -24.01 -9.26
CA ARG A 267 -7.14 -25.06 -8.27
C ARG A 267 -6.49 -24.76 -6.90
N LYS A 268 -5.29 -24.16 -6.89
CA LYS A 268 -4.64 -23.72 -5.65
C LYS A 268 -5.36 -22.50 -5.08
N MET A 269 -5.81 -21.60 -5.95
CA MET A 269 -6.54 -20.40 -5.55
C MET A 269 -7.88 -20.73 -4.91
N GLU A 270 -8.63 -21.71 -5.42
CA GLU A 270 -9.87 -22.17 -4.78
C GLU A 270 -9.63 -22.69 -3.35
N TYR A 271 -8.54 -23.42 -3.13
CA TYR A 271 -8.16 -23.83 -1.77
C TYR A 271 -7.78 -22.63 -0.89
N ILE A 272 -7.06 -21.65 -1.41
CA ILE A 272 -6.69 -20.42 -0.71
C ILE A 272 -7.95 -19.66 -0.30
N LEU A 273 -8.90 -19.49 -1.21
CA LEU A 273 -10.19 -18.85 -0.96
C LEU A 273 -10.95 -19.53 0.18
N TRP A 274 -11.03 -20.84 0.11
CA TRP A 274 -11.69 -21.61 1.16
C TRP A 274 -11.03 -21.39 2.54
N LYS A 275 -9.70 -21.42 2.61
CA LYS A 275 -8.97 -21.17 3.84
C LYS A 275 -9.11 -19.75 4.38
N HIS A 276 -9.15 -18.74 3.51
CA HIS A 276 -9.44 -17.37 3.94
C HIS A 276 -10.86 -17.21 4.45
N ASN A 277 -11.80 -17.93 3.86
CA ASN A 277 -13.17 -17.98 4.34
C ASN A 277 -13.27 -18.60 5.75
N GLU A 278 -12.54 -19.68 6.03
CA GLU A 278 -12.44 -20.21 7.40
C GLU A 278 -11.84 -19.17 8.36
N LEU A 279 -10.76 -18.50 7.97
CA LEU A 279 -10.13 -17.50 8.81
C LEU A 279 -11.04 -16.29 9.07
N ALA A 280 -11.83 -15.89 8.09
CA ALA A 280 -12.80 -14.79 8.20
C ALA A 280 -14.02 -15.11 9.11
N THR A 281 -14.11 -16.31 9.68
CA THR A 281 -15.08 -16.59 10.76
C THR A 281 -14.70 -15.94 12.09
N ALA A 282 -13.44 -15.54 12.25
CA ALA A 282 -13.01 -14.75 13.40
C ALA A 282 -13.59 -13.32 13.32
N PRO A 283 -14.13 -12.79 14.43
CA PRO A 283 -14.91 -11.54 14.40
C PRO A 283 -14.08 -10.31 14.05
N ASN A 284 -12.75 -10.36 14.23
CA ASN A 284 -11.84 -9.28 13.93
C ASN A 284 -11.19 -9.37 12.53
N ILE A 285 -11.47 -10.42 11.75
CA ILE A 285 -10.86 -10.65 10.43
C ILE A 285 -11.89 -10.43 9.33
N MET A 286 -11.55 -9.54 8.43
CA MET A 286 -12.31 -9.28 7.20
C MET A 286 -11.43 -9.62 5.99
N VAL A 287 -12.02 -10.26 5.01
CA VAL A 287 -11.36 -10.57 3.74
C VAL A 287 -12.22 -10.02 2.61
N ASP A 288 -11.62 -9.27 1.73
CA ASP A 288 -12.25 -8.85 0.48
C ASP A 288 -11.40 -9.27 -0.73
N ILE A 289 -11.95 -9.14 -1.91
CA ILE A 289 -11.26 -9.42 -3.17
C ILE A 289 -10.96 -8.11 -3.87
N ASP A 290 -9.67 -7.84 -4.04
CA ASP A 290 -9.17 -6.72 -4.83
C ASP A 290 -8.84 -7.17 -6.25
N THR A 291 -9.46 -6.51 -7.24
CA THR A 291 -9.30 -6.83 -8.65
C THR A 291 -8.70 -5.65 -9.41
N THR A 292 -7.60 -5.87 -10.10
CA THR A 292 -7.06 -4.89 -11.05
C THR A 292 -7.71 -5.09 -12.42
N VAL A 293 -8.56 -4.15 -12.83
CA VAL A 293 -9.18 -4.19 -14.15
C VAL A 293 -8.16 -3.73 -15.20
N SER A 294 -8.00 -4.50 -16.25
CA SER A 294 -7.07 -4.26 -17.34
C SER A 294 -7.67 -4.72 -18.68
N MET A 295 -6.99 -4.44 -19.79
CA MET A 295 -7.39 -4.96 -21.10
C MET A 295 -7.46 -6.48 -21.15
N LEU A 296 -6.74 -7.17 -20.26
CA LEU A 296 -6.65 -8.62 -20.26
C LEU A 296 -7.83 -9.31 -19.56
N ASN A 297 -8.58 -8.58 -18.76
CA ASN A 297 -9.69 -9.16 -17.98
C ASN A 297 -10.99 -8.38 -18.04
N VAL A 298 -11.05 -7.23 -18.69
CA VAL A 298 -12.24 -6.37 -18.69
C VAL A 298 -13.49 -7.10 -19.21
N GLU A 299 -13.35 -7.91 -20.25
CA GLU A 299 -14.46 -8.72 -20.78
C GLU A 299 -14.83 -9.90 -19.90
N HIS A 300 -13.90 -10.36 -19.04
CA HIS A 300 -14.09 -11.46 -18.12
C HIS A 300 -14.70 -11.01 -16.76
N ILE A 301 -14.70 -9.72 -16.46
CA ILE A 301 -15.20 -9.19 -15.19
C ILE A 301 -16.67 -9.58 -14.92
N PRO A 302 -17.61 -9.56 -15.89
CA PRO A 302 -18.98 -10.02 -15.65
C PRO A 302 -19.05 -11.48 -15.20
N ASP A 303 -18.29 -12.39 -15.81
CA ASP A 303 -18.23 -13.80 -15.43
C ASP A 303 -17.62 -13.98 -14.04
N PHE A 304 -16.58 -13.21 -13.73
CA PHE A 304 -15.96 -13.21 -12.43
C PHE A 304 -16.92 -12.73 -11.33
N ILE A 305 -17.68 -11.65 -11.57
CA ILE A 305 -18.72 -11.17 -10.64
C ILE A 305 -19.81 -12.23 -10.46
N LYS A 306 -20.30 -12.83 -11.56
CA LYS A 306 -21.29 -13.90 -11.51
C LYS A 306 -20.80 -15.08 -10.68
N TRP A 307 -19.59 -15.56 -10.94
CA TRP A 307 -18.95 -16.64 -10.17
C TRP A 307 -18.91 -16.30 -8.67
N LYS A 308 -18.54 -15.03 -8.32
CA LYS A 308 -18.48 -14.59 -6.93
C LYS A 308 -19.86 -14.57 -6.26
N VAL A 309 -20.87 -14.09 -6.96
CA VAL A 309 -22.27 -14.00 -6.43
C VAL A 309 -22.90 -15.37 -6.24
N GLU A 310 -22.63 -16.31 -7.14
CA GLU A 310 -23.18 -17.66 -7.09
C GLU A 310 -22.54 -18.54 -6.00
N ARG A 311 -21.41 -18.12 -5.44
CA ARG A 311 -20.73 -18.87 -4.37
C ARG A 311 -20.91 -18.19 -3.03
N PRO A 312 -21.59 -18.82 -2.07
CA PRO A 312 -21.74 -18.29 -0.72
C PRO A 312 -20.41 -18.44 0.03
N VAL A 313 -19.53 -17.48 -0.15
CA VAL A 313 -18.30 -17.32 0.63
C VAL A 313 -18.43 -16.03 1.44
N SER A 314 -17.94 -16.03 2.66
CA SER A 314 -18.05 -14.92 3.63
C SER A 314 -17.32 -13.62 3.20
N TYR A 315 -16.79 -13.57 1.98
CA TYR A 315 -16.18 -12.34 1.42
C TYR A 315 -17.30 -11.36 1.10
N THR A 316 -17.43 -10.35 1.91
CA THR A 316 -18.55 -9.42 1.85
C THR A 316 -18.45 -8.41 0.72
N HIS A 317 -17.26 -8.17 0.16
CA HIS A 317 -17.06 -7.14 -0.85
C HIS A 317 -16.14 -7.60 -2.00
N LEU A 318 -16.54 -7.28 -3.22
CA LEU A 318 -15.68 -7.23 -4.39
C LEU A 318 -15.36 -5.76 -4.63
N THR A 319 -14.16 -5.34 -4.34
CA THR A 319 -13.69 -4.01 -4.67
C THR A 319 -13.18 -4.01 -6.11
N LEU A 320 -13.91 -3.36 -7.01
CA LEU A 320 -13.38 -3.01 -8.32
C LEU A 320 -12.58 -1.72 -8.14
N PRO A 321 -11.26 -1.75 -8.25
CA PRO A 321 -10.48 -0.53 -8.12
C PRO A 321 -10.83 0.41 -9.26
N THR A 322 -10.83 1.69 -8.96
CA THR A 322 -10.74 2.74 -9.95
C THR A 322 -9.61 2.43 -10.93
N ILE A 323 -9.93 2.45 -12.21
CA ILE A 323 -8.97 2.23 -13.31
C ILE A 323 -7.77 3.14 -13.07
N ARG A 324 -6.61 2.55 -12.78
CA ARG A 324 -5.34 3.29 -12.77
C ARG A 324 -4.80 3.28 -14.20
N TRP A 325 -4.80 4.43 -14.84
CA TRP A 325 -4.11 4.71 -16.09
C TRP A 325 -2.62 4.98 -15.87
#